data_a553a0f1fc10981187d425d634b4d0e2
#
_entry.id   a553a0f1fc10981187d425d634b4d0e2
#
_cell.length_a   1.000
_cell.length_b   1.000
_cell.length_c   1.000
_cell.angle_alpha   90.00
_cell.angle_beta   90.00
_cell.angle_gamma   90.00
#
_symmetry.space_group_name_H-M   'P 1'
#
loop_
_entity.id
_entity.type
_entity.pdbx_description
1 polymer ?
#
loop_
_entity_poly.entity_id
_entity_poly.type
_entity_poly.pdbx_seq_one_letter_code
_entity_poly.pdbx_strand_id
1 'polypeptide(L)'
;MINISNVSKTYATGFSALTNINLEVRQGEIFALLGPNGAGKTTLISLICGIVTPSAGTVTIDGFDHIKQYREARARVGLVPQEISTDMFETVWNTVSFSRGLFGKPANPAWIEKILKDLSLWDKKDSKIIRLSGGMKRRVMIAKALSHEPRVLFLDEPTAGVDVSLRRDMWELVKALKQTGVTIILTTHYIEEAEEMADRIGIITKGQILLVEETSQLMKKLGKKELVLQLTSPLNAIPTALSHVGLSLASGGHELVYTYDATNDDIGITELLTQLGQANIHFKDLRTTESSLEDIFVSLTSSKVE
;
A
#
# COMPACT_ATOMS: atom_id res chain seq x y z
N MET A 1 7.31 9.14 -14.09
CA MET A 1 8.29 8.06 -13.89
C MET A 1 7.84 6.75 -14.54
N ILE A 2 6.69 6.19 -14.16
CA ILE A 2 6.06 5.06 -14.85
C ILE A 2 4.73 5.51 -15.42
N ASN A 3 4.48 5.21 -16.70
CA ASN A 3 3.20 5.45 -17.34
C ASN A 3 2.67 4.15 -17.94
N ILE A 4 1.44 3.82 -17.59
CA ILE A 4 0.70 2.66 -18.05
C ILE A 4 -0.55 3.16 -18.77
N SER A 5 -0.71 2.79 -20.03
CA SER A 5 -1.80 3.27 -20.88
C SER A 5 -2.56 2.10 -21.52
N ASN A 6 -3.84 1.98 -21.15
CA ASN A 6 -4.80 1.00 -21.67
C ASN A 6 -4.30 -0.45 -21.63
N VAL A 7 -3.55 -0.80 -20.58
CA VAL A 7 -2.92 -2.12 -20.46
C VAL A 7 -3.95 -3.17 -20.07
N SER A 8 -3.97 -4.26 -20.83
CA SER A 8 -4.78 -5.44 -20.55
C SER A 8 -3.93 -6.70 -20.62
N LYS A 9 -4.30 -7.70 -19.82
CA LYS A 9 -3.65 -9.01 -19.83
C LYS A 9 -4.68 -10.12 -19.75
N THR A 10 -4.71 -10.93 -20.82
CA THR A 10 -5.46 -12.18 -20.88
C THR A 10 -4.47 -13.33 -21.07
N TYR A 11 -4.58 -14.36 -20.25
CA TYR A 11 -3.76 -15.55 -20.34
C TYR A 11 -4.31 -16.53 -21.39
N ALA A 12 -3.50 -17.50 -21.83
CA ALA A 12 -3.90 -18.49 -22.83
C ALA A 12 -5.13 -19.34 -22.41
N THR A 13 -5.41 -19.42 -21.11
CA THR A 13 -6.59 -20.07 -20.55
C THR A 13 -7.89 -19.29 -20.76
N GLY A 14 -7.84 -18.07 -21.32
CA GLY A 14 -8.96 -17.15 -21.45
C GLY A 14 -9.20 -16.28 -20.19
N PHE A 15 -8.44 -16.49 -19.12
CA PHE A 15 -8.56 -15.68 -17.90
C PHE A 15 -8.02 -14.28 -18.13
N SER A 16 -8.88 -13.25 -17.95
CA SER A 16 -8.51 -11.84 -18.01
C SER A 16 -8.06 -11.39 -16.63
N ALA A 17 -6.75 -11.21 -16.46
CA ALA A 17 -6.14 -10.80 -15.20
C ALA A 17 -6.10 -9.28 -15.02
N LEU A 18 -6.00 -8.52 -16.13
CA LEU A 18 -6.01 -7.05 -16.13
C LEU A 18 -6.84 -6.54 -17.30
N THR A 19 -7.63 -5.51 -17.07
CA THR A 19 -8.50 -4.90 -18.07
C THR A 19 -8.37 -3.39 -18.05
N ASN A 20 -7.87 -2.83 -19.15
CA ASN A 20 -7.79 -1.39 -19.40
C ASN A 20 -7.15 -0.60 -18.24
N ILE A 21 -6.00 -1.04 -17.75
CA ILE A 21 -5.25 -0.36 -16.69
C ILE A 21 -4.64 0.93 -17.22
N ASN A 22 -4.94 2.03 -16.56
CA ASN A 22 -4.31 3.34 -16.74
C ASN A 22 -3.77 3.78 -15.39
N LEU A 23 -2.45 4.04 -15.31
CA LEU A 23 -1.78 4.42 -14.09
C LEU A 23 -0.53 5.25 -14.38
N GLU A 24 -0.38 6.32 -13.63
CA GLU A 24 0.84 7.11 -13.59
C GLU A 24 1.45 7.06 -12.19
N VAL A 25 2.74 6.67 -12.10
CA VAL A 25 3.53 6.74 -10.87
C VAL A 25 4.59 7.83 -11.03
N ARG A 26 4.63 8.73 -10.05
CA ARG A 26 5.53 9.89 -10.02
C ARG A 26 6.91 9.50 -9.51
N GLN A 27 7.90 10.31 -9.83
CA GLN A 27 9.26 10.08 -9.34
C GLN A 27 9.37 10.40 -7.83
N GLY A 28 10.02 9.54 -7.08
CA GLY A 28 10.32 9.75 -5.66
C GLY A 28 9.14 9.54 -4.70
N GLU A 29 7.98 9.08 -5.21
CA GLU A 29 6.85 8.74 -4.34
C GLU A 29 6.91 7.28 -3.86
N ILE A 30 6.23 7.01 -2.77
CA ILE A 30 5.78 5.66 -2.39
C ILE A 30 4.35 5.52 -2.90
N PHE A 31 4.15 4.64 -3.86
CA PHE A 31 2.84 4.31 -4.40
C PHE A 31 2.40 2.94 -3.89
N ALA A 32 1.27 2.88 -3.17
CA ALA A 32 0.70 1.61 -2.72
C ALA A 32 -0.40 1.14 -3.68
N LEU A 33 -0.31 -0.10 -4.14
CA LEU A 33 -1.37 -0.77 -4.88
C LEU A 33 -2.13 -1.68 -3.91
N LEU A 34 -3.29 -1.22 -3.46
CA LEU A 34 -4.15 -1.89 -2.49
C LEU A 34 -5.22 -2.72 -3.18
N GLY A 35 -5.43 -3.95 -2.74
CA GLY A 35 -6.50 -4.80 -3.26
C GLY A 35 -6.47 -6.21 -2.69
N PRO A 36 -7.59 -6.95 -2.79
CA PRO A 36 -7.68 -8.33 -2.29
C PRO A 36 -6.75 -9.28 -3.06
N ASN A 37 -6.60 -10.48 -2.53
CA ASN A 37 -5.89 -11.55 -3.23
C ASN A 37 -6.63 -11.88 -4.54
N GLY A 38 -5.86 -12.07 -5.63
CA GLY A 38 -6.42 -12.27 -6.96
C GLY A 38 -6.91 -11.01 -7.69
N ALA A 39 -6.75 -9.82 -7.11
CA ALA A 39 -7.16 -8.56 -7.76
C ALA A 39 -6.33 -8.19 -9.00
N GLY A 40 -5.17 -8.84 -9.23
CA GLY A 40 -4.28 -8.56 -10.36
C GLY A 40 -2.98 -7.83 -9.96
N LYS A 41 -2.71 -7.57 -8.68
CA LYS A 41 -1.52 -6.83 -8.18
C LYS A 41 -0.21 -7.41 -8.71
N THR A 42 0.06 -8.68 -8.41
CA THR A 42 1.29 -9.38 -8.86
C THR A 42 1.39 -9.46 -10.38
N THR A 43 0.26 -9.61 -11.09
CA THR A 43 0.24 -9.59 -12.56
C THR A 43 0.66 -8.23 -13.09
N LEU A 44 0.16 -7.14 -12.50
CA LEU A 44 0.52 -5.78 -12.90
C LEU A 44 2.01 -5.51 -12.65
N ILE A 45 2.53 -5.84 -11.47
CA ILE A 45 3.97 -5.74 -11.17
C ILE A 45 4.80 -6.56 -12.17
N SER A 46 4.44 -7.83 -12.38
CA SER A 46 5.16 -8.72 -13.30
C SER A 46 5.18 -8.18 -14.73
N LEU A 47 4.10 -7.52 -15.14
CA LEU A 47 4.00 -6.89 -16.44
C LEU A 47 4.90 -5.66 -16.54
N ILE A 48 4.88 -4.75 -15.53
CA ILE A 48 5.75 -3.56 -15.51
C ILE A 48 7.23 -3.98 -15.48
N CYS A 49 7.59 -5.00 -14.69
CA CYS A 49 8.95 -5.55 -14.61
C CYS A 49 9.37 -6.31 -15.87
N GLY A 50 8.47 -6.49 -16.84
CA GLY A 50 8.75 -7.18 -18.10
C GLY A 50 8.90 -8.69 -17.98
N ILE A 51 8.37 -9.29 -16.90
CA ILE A 51 8.30 -10.76 -16.72
C ILE A 51 7.14 -11.33 -17.55
N VAL A 52 6.04 -10.58 -17.59
CA VAL A 52 4.83 -10.93 -18.35
C VAL A 52 4.60 -9.88 -19.44
N THR A 53 4.30 -10.32 -20.66
CA THR A 53 3.96 -9.43 -21.79
C THR A 53 2.48 -9.04 -21.73
N PRO A 54 2.10 -7.76 -21.92
CA PRO A 54 0.72 -7.33 -22.01
C PRO A 54 0.04 -7.93 -23.26
N SER A 55 -1.27 -8.11 -23.20
CA SER A 55 -2.08 -8.46 -24.38
C SER A 55 -2.45 -7.23 -25.20
N ALA A 56 -2.54 -6.05 -24.56
CA ALA A 56 -2.78 -4.75 -25.20
C ALA A 56 -2.23 -3.63 -24.32
N GLY A 57 -2.10 -2.44 -24.90
CA GLY A 57 -1.63 -1.24 -24.22
C GLY A 57 -0.10 -1.12 -24.19
N THR A 58 0.38 -0.10 -23.48
CA THR A 58 1.81 0.24 -23.39
C THR A 58 2.22 0.58 -21.97
N VAL A 59 3.48 0.27 -21.63
CA VAL A 59 4.13 0.68 -20.39
C VAL A 59 5.44 1.36 -20.72
N THR A 60 5.68 2.51 -20.12
CA THR A 60 6.98 3.18 -20.16
C THR A 60 7.53 3.38 -18.76
N ILE A 61 8.83 3.19 -18.62
CA ILE A 61 9.57 3.38 -17.37
C ILE A 61 10.67 4.38 -17.65
N ASP A 62 10.61 5.54 -17.00
CA ASP A 62 11.56 6.63 -17.21
C ASP A 62 11.70 7.03 -18.70
N GLY A 63 10.57 6.99 -19.43
CA GLY A 63 10.49 7.27 -20.85
C GLY A 63 10.81 6.09 -21.78
N PHE A 64 11.30 4.96 -21.28
CA PHE A 64 11.65 3.79 -22.07
C PHE A 64 10.47 2.81 -22.18
N ASP A 65 10.12 2.44 -23.40
CA ASP A 65 9.12 1.40 -23.65
C ASP A 65 9.62 0.03 -23.14
N HIS A 66 8.85 -0.60 -22.26
CA HIS A 66 9.28 -1.82 -21.55
C HIS A 66 9.40 -3.07 -22.46
N ILE A 67 8.89 -3.02 -23.71
CA ILE A 67 9.04 -4.08 -24.72
C ILE A 67 10.13 -3.72 -25.71
N LYS A 68 10.02 -2.54 -26.34
CA LYS A 68 10.93 -2.14 -27.43
C LYS A 68 12.32 -1.78 -26.91
N GLN A 69 12.39 -1.21 -25.71
CA GLN A 69 13.60 -0.77 -25.03
C GLN A 69 13.74 -1.49 -23.68
N TYR A 70 13.56 -2.81 -23.70
CA TYR A 70 13.43 -3.62 -22.47
C TYR A 70 14.70 -3.62 -21.61
N ARG A 71 15.89 -3.46 -22.21
CA ARG A 71 17.15 -3.43 -21.46
C ARG A 71 17.26 -2.15 -20.63
N GLU A 72 16.95 -1.03 -21.23
CA GLU A 72 16.95 0.30 -20.59
C GLU A 72 15.87 0.38 -19.52
N ALA A 73 14.68 -0.11 -19.81
CA ALA A 73 13.57 -0.15 -18.87
C ALA A 73 13.89 -1.03 -17.65
N ARG A 74 14.34 -2.27 -17.87
CA ARG A 74 14.66 -3.22 -16.78
C ARG A 74 15.86 -2.80 -15.95
N ALA A 75 16.85 -2.13 -16.53
CA ALA A 75 18.01 -1.59 -15.80
C ALA A 75 17.60 -0.53 -14.75
N ARG A 76 16.39 0.01 -14.82
CA ARG A 76 15.83 1.01 -13.89
C ARG A 76 14.96 0.41 -12.80
N VAL A 77 14.69 -0.90 -12.85
CA VAL A 77 13.73 -1.57 -11.99
C VAL A 77 14.42 -2.58 -11.09
N GLY A 78 14.19 -2.49 -9.80
CA GLY A 78 14.45 -3.54 -8.83
C GLY A 78 13.13 -4.19 -8.42
N LEU A 79 13.12 -5.51 -8.28
CA LEU A 79 11.95 -6.27 -7.85
C LEU A 79 12.28 -7.14 -6.64
N VAL A 80 11.49 -7.02 -5.61
CA VAL A 80 11.45 -7.91 -4.46
C VAL A 80 10.14 -8.68 -4.52
N PRO A 81 10.17 -9.97 -4.90
CA PRO A 81 8.96 -10.78 -4.96
C PRO A 81 8.44 -11.13 -3.56
N GLN A 82 7.19 -11.57 -3.49
CA GLN A 82 6.55 -12.01 -2.25
C GLN A 82 7.31 -13.18 -1.61
N GLU A 83 7.69 -14.18 -2.40
CA GLU A 83 8.46 -15.32 -1.91
C GLU A 83 9.96 -15.03 -1.91
N ILE A 84 10.67 -15.52 -0.88
CA ILE A 84 12.12 -15.41 -0.78
C ILE A 84 12.75 -16.47 -1.68
N SER A 85 13.12 -16.07 -2.89
CA SER A 85 13.78 -16.91 -3.89
C SER A 85 15.23 -16.48 -4.11
N THR A 86 16.17 -17.16 -3.44
CA THR A 86 17.61 -16.95 -3.62
C THR A 86 18.38 -18.18 -3.17
N ASP A 87 19.65 -18.31 -3.57
CA ASP A 87 20.51 -19.38 -3.08
C ASP A 87 20.78 -19.20 -1.58
N MET A 88 20.30 -20.15 -0.81
CA MET A 88 20.39 -20.11 0.65
C MET A 88 21.80 -20.47 1.17
N PHE A 89 22.64 -21.07 0.34
CA PHE A 89 24.00 -21.51 0.72
C PHE A 89 25.08 -20.48 0.43
N GLU A 90 24.75 -19.46 -0.38
CA GLU A 90 25.63 -18.33 -0.65
C GLU A 90 25.66 -17.32 0.50
N THR A 91 26.72 -16.50 0.54
CA THR A 91 26.86 -15.39 1.47
C THR A 91 26.03 -14.19 1.01
N VAL A 92 25.70 -13.32 1.95
CA VAL A 92 24.99 -12.06 1.66
C VAL A 92 25.77 -11.24 0.63
N TRP A 93 27.07 -11.06 0.85
CA TRP A 93 27.95 -10.29 -0.05
C TRP A 93 27.96 -10.86 -1.46
N ASN A 94 28.19 -12.15 -1.61
CA ASN A 94 28.26 -12.80 -2.92
C ASN A 94 26.94 -12.67 -3.65
N THR A 95 25.80 -12.91 -2.99
CA THR A 95 24.47 -12.83 -3.58
C THR A 95 24.18 -11.43 -4.12
N VAL A 96 24.47 -10.38 -3.34
CA VAL A 96 24.18 -8.99 -3.75
C VAL A 96 25.14 -8.56 -4.85
N SER A 97 26.43 -8.92 -4.76
CA SER A 97 27.44 -8.62 -5.78
C SER A 97 27.15 -9.33 -7.11
N PHE A 98 26.76 -10.59 -7.05
CA PHE A 98 26.38 -11.38 -8.23
C PHE A 98 25.15 -10.78 -8.92
N SER A 99 24.14 -10.37 -8.14
CA SER A 99 22.95 -9.72 -8.70
C SER A 99 23.29 -8.47 -9.51
N ARG A 100 24.24 -7.64 -9.05
CA ARG A 100 24.73 -6.48 -9.79
C ARG A 100 25.31 -6.89 -11.16
N GLY A 101 26.09 -7.96 -11.18
CA GLY A 101 26.69 -8.50 -12.40
C GLY A 101 25.65 -8.99 -13.43
N LEU A 102 24.55 -9.57 -12.98
CA LEU A 102 23.46 -10.01 -13.86
C LEU A 102 22.82 -8.86 -14.64
N PHE A 103 22.83 -7.63 -14.10
CA PHE A 103 22.39 -6.42 -14.80
C PHE A 103 23.45 -5.77 -15.66
N GLY A 104 24.61 -6.43 -15.86
CA GLY A 104 25.72 -5.91 -16.67
C GLY A 104 26.44 -4.72 -16.05
N LYS A 105 26.28 -4.46 -14.76
CA LYS A 105 26.95 -3.37 -14.05
C LYS A 105 28.35 -3.80 -13.60
N PRO A 106 29.35 -2.94 -13.74
CA PRO A 106 30.69 -3.24 -13.22
C PRO A 106 30.66 -3.41 -11.70
N ALA A 107 31.61 -4.17 -11.17
CA ALA A 107 31.78 -4.33 -9.73
C ALA A 107 31.91 -2.96 -9.03
N ASN A 108 31.16 -2.78 -7.95
CA ASN A 108 31.21 -1.58 -7.13
C ASN A 108 31.10 -1.96 -5.64
N PRO A 109 32.21 -2.40 -5.02
CA PRO A 109 32.21 -2.81 -3.62
C PRO A 109 31.73 -1.72 -2.67
N ALA A 110 32.05 -0.45 -2.93
CA ALA A 110 31.62 0.67 -2.10
C ALA A 110 30.08 0.85 -2.10
N TRP A 111 29.46 0.64 -3.26
CA TRP A 111 27.99 0.68 -3.36
C TRP A 111 27.35 -0.49 -2.61
N ILE A 112 27.87 -1.70 -2.76
CA ILE A 112 27.36 -2.88 -2.06
C ILE A 112 27.53 -2.71 -0.54
N GLU A 113 28.68 -2.22 -0.08
CA GLU A 113 28.90 -1.89 1.33
C GLU A 113 27.87 -0.89 1.85
N LYS A 114 27.64 0.21 1.10
CA LYS A 114 26.63 1.20 1.45
C LYS A 114 25.24 0.57 1.61
N ILE A 115 24.79 -0.19 0.62
CA ILE A 115 23.48 -0.87 0.68
C ILE A 115 23.39 -1.79 1.90
N LEU A 116 24.40 -2.59 2.16
CA LEU A 116 24.39 -3.53 3.29
C LEU A 116 24.38 -2.80 4.63
N LYS A 117 25.03 -1.64 4.74
CA LYS A 117 24.97 -0.78 5.93
C LYS A 117 23.57 -0.17 6.09
N ASP A 118 23.02 0.43 5.03
CA ASP A 118 21.69 1.05 5.03
C ASP A 118 20.60 0.04 5.42
N LEU A 119 20.79 -1.23 5.07
CA LEU A 119 19.88 -2.34 5.39
C LEU A 119 20.21 -3.09 6.69
N SER A 120 21.20 -2.63 7.47
CA SER A 120 21.67 -3.28 8.71
C SER A 120 22.10 -4.74 8.50
N LEU A 121 22.74 -5.02 7.38
CA LEU A 121 23.25 -6.35 6.99
C LEU A 121 24.78 -6.42 6.97
N TRP A 122 25.49 -5.31 7.21
CA TRP A 122 26.94 -5.27 7.06
C TRP A 122 27.67 -6.30 7.93
N ASP A 123 27.28 -6.44 9.20
CA ASP A 123 27.87 -7.41 10.13
C ASP A 123 27.58 -8.86 9.77
N LYS A 124 26.66 -9.08 8.82
CA LYS A 124 26.26 -10.40 8.32
C LYS A 124 26.70 -10.66 6.88
N LYS A 125 27.51 -9.76 6.28
CA LYS A 125 27.91 -9.85 4.87
C LYS A 125 28.53 -11.20 4.47
N ASP A 126 29.30 -11.82 5.37
CA ASP A 126 29.98 -13.11 5.16
C ASP A 126 29.14 -14.31 5.66
N SER A 127 27.96 -14.05 6.22
CA SER A 127 27.06 -15.10 6.69
C SER A 127 26.30 -15.72 5.51
N LYS A 128 26.11 -17.05 5.55
CA LYS A 128 25.22 -17.73 4.60
C LYS A 128 23.76 -17.33 4.85
N ILE A 129 23.00 -17.15 3.79
CA ILE A 129 21.61 -16.66 3.84
C ILE A 129 20.72 -17.61 4.65
N ILE A 130 20.97 -18.91 4.60
CA ILE A 130 20.20 -19.92 5.36
C ILE A 130 20.22 -19.64 6.88
N ARG A 131 21.29 -19.04 7.41
CA ARG A 131 21.48 -18.75 8.84
C ARG A 131 20.79 -17.44 9.30
N LEU A 132 20.21 -16.67 8.39
CA LEU A 132 19.58 -15.41 8.69
C LEU A 132 18.12 -15.60 9.15
N SER A 133 17.62 -14.67 9.96
CA SER A 133 16.19 -14.58 10.28
C SER A 133 15.34 -14.25 9.04
N GLY A 134 14.04 -14.47 9.11
CA GLY A 134 13.13 -14.13 8.01
C GLY A 134 13.22 -12.67 7.58
N GLY A 135 13.23 -11.75 8.53
CA GLY A 135 13.39 -10.32 8.25
C GLY A 135 14.75 -9.97 7.63
N MET A 136 15.84 -10.59 8.09
CA MET A 136 17.15 -10.39 7.47
C MET A 136 17.19 -10.94 6.04
N LYS A 137 16.58 -12.10 5.77
CA LYS A 137 16.47 -12.64 4.42
C LYS A 137 15.69 -11.68 3.51
N ARG A 138 14.63 -11.05 4.01
CA ARG A 138 13.87 -10.05 3.26
C ARG A 138 14.73 -8.82 2.93
N ARG A 139 15.51 -8.33 3.90
CA ARG A 139 16.47 -7.24 3.66
C ARG A 139 17.53 -7.62 2.61
N VAL A 140 18.00 -8.88 2.58
CA VAL A 140 18.90 -9.37 1.52
C VAL A 140 18.23 -9.31 0.15
N MET A 141 16.95 -9.64 0.02
CA MET A 141 16.21 -9.51 -1.24
C MET A 141 16.12 -8.05 -1.69
N ILE A 142 15.93 -7.12 -0.75
CA ILE A 142 15.96 -5.68 -1.05
C ILE A 142 17.36 -5.24 -1.48
N ALA A 143 18.42 -5.67 -0.77
CA ALA A 143 19.82 -5.39 -1.16
C ALA A 143 20.13 -5.88 -2.58
N LYS A 144 19.68 -7.10 -2.90
CA LYS A 144 19.77 -7.70 -4.22
C LYS A 144 19.08 -6.86 -5.30
N ALA A 145 17.85 -6.40 -5.01
CA ALA A 145 17.08 -5.56 -5.92
C ALA A 145 17.70 -4.16 -6.13
N LEU A 146 18.39 -3.61 -5.12
CA LEU A 146 19.08 -2.31 -5.17
C LEU A 146 20.49 -2.38 -5.74
N SER A 147 21.06 -3.58 -5.92
CA SER A 147 22.47 -3.78 -6.25
C SER A 147 22.93 -3.09 -7.55
N HIS A 148 22.05 -2.95 -8.52
CA HIS A 148 22.31 -2.36 -9.83
C HIS A 148 21.88 -0.88 -9.96
N GLU A 149 21.58 -0.22 -8.83
CA GLU A 149 21.18 1.20 -8.75
C GLU A 149 19.87 1.49 -9.53
N PRO A 150 18.77 0.79 -9.25
CA PRO A 150 17.50 1.06 -9.91
C PRO A 150 16.94 2.42 -9.49
N ARG A 151 16.09 2.99 -10.34
CA ARG A 151 15.31 4.20 -10.01
C ARG A 151 13.96 3.88 -9.39
N VAL A 152 13.47 2.67 -9.63
CA VAL A 152 12.19 2.17 -9.13
C VAL A 152 12.40 0.86 -8.42
N LEU A 153 11.84 0.73 -7.23
CA LEU A 153 11.84 -0.50 -6.45
C LEU A 153 10.41 -1.01 -6.30
N PHE A 154 10.15 -2.22 -6.78
CA PHE A 154 8.90 -2.93 -6.55
C PHE A 154 9.03 -3.86 -5.35
N LEU A 155 8.05 -3.79 -4.45
CA LEU A 155 7.92 -4.63 -3.26
C LEU A 155 6.57 -5.36 -3.34
N ASP A 156 6.58 -6.64 -3.69
CA ASP A 156 5.34 -7.42 -3.76
C ASP A 156 5.04 -8.02 -2.38
N GLU A 157 4.02 -7.48 -1.72
CA GLU A 157 3.58 -7.85 -0.36
C GLU A 157 4.75 -7.97 0.65
N PRO A 158 5.50 -6.88 0.89
CA PRO A 158 6.77 -6.93 1.61
C PRO A 158 6.67 -7.42 3.05
N THR A 159 5.49 -7.39 3.65
CA THR A 159 5.24 -7.73 5.04
C THR A 159 4.31 -8.93 5.21
N ALA A 160 3.97 -9.62 4.10
CA ALA A 160 3.15 -10.81 4.17
C ALA A 160 3.81 -11.90 5.03
N GLY A 161 3.07 -12.40 6.02
CA GLY A 161 3.52 -13.48 6.90
C GLY A 161 4.59 -13.10 7.93
N VAL A 162 4.82 -11.80 8.18
CA VAL A 162 5.72 -11.32 9.24
C VAL A 162 4.94 -10.81 10.45
N ASP A 163 5.56 -10.89 11.62
CA ASP A 163 4.99 -10.34 12.86
C ASP A 163 4.96 -8.81 12.87
N VAL A 164 4.24 -8.23 13.85
CA VAL A 164 3.99 -6.79 13.96
C VAL A 164 5.29 -5.98 14.10
N SER A 165 6.29 -6.49 14.83
CA SER A 165 7.54 -5.77 15.05
C SER A 165 8.37 -5.72 13.77
N LEU A 166 8.51 -6.83 13.06
CA LEU A 166 9.19 -6.89 11.76
C LEU A 166 8.48 -6.06 10.68
N ARG A 167 7.15 -5.93 10.77
CA ARG A 167 6.38 -5.09 9.87
C ARG A 167 6.75 -3.62 10.04
N ARG A 168 6.81 -3.12 11.28
CA ARG A 168 7.24 -1.74 11.57
C ARG A 168 8.66 -1.47 11.11
N ASP A 169 9.60 -2.37 11.38
CA ASP A 169 10.98 -2.27 10.90
C ASP A 169 11.06 -2.17 9.37
N MET A 170 10.18 -2.89 8.66
CA MET A 170 10.09 -2.82 7.21
C MET A 170 9.54 -1.48 6.74
N TRP A 171 8.54 -0.92 7.43
CA TRP A 171 7.99 0.40 7.10
C TRP A 171 9.04 1.50 7.24
N GLU A 172 9.78 1.51 8.35
CA GLU A 172 10.89 2.46 8.55
C GLU A 172 11.97 2.32 7.46
N LEU A 173 12.28 1.09 7.08
CA LEU A 173 13.22 0.82 6.00
C LEU A 173 12.73 1.39 4.66
N VAL A 174 11.47 1.18 4.32
CA VAL A 174 10.86 1.69 3.07
C VAL A 174 10.86 3.22 3.06
N LYS A 175 10.50 3.86 4.18
CA LYS A 175 10.56 5.33 4.34
C LYS A 175 11.99 5.86 4.17
N ALA A 176 12.98 5.18 4.75
CA ALA A 176 14.40 5.55 4.61
C ALA A 176 14.88 5.42 3.15
N LEU A 177 14.49 4.36 2.45
CA LEU A 177 14.82 4.17 1.04
C LEU A 177 14.21 5.25 0.14
N LYS A 178 12.99 5.70 0.40
CA LYS A 178 12.39 6.85 -0.30
C LYS A 178 13.25 8.10 -0.20
N GLN A 179 13.84 8.38 0.98
CA GLN A 179 14.69 9.55 1.19
C GLN A 179 15.96 9.52 0.35
N THR A 180 16.38 8.36 -0.17
CA THR A 180 17.50 8.24 -1.11
C THR A 180 17.12 8.62 -2.56
N GLY A 181 15.86 8.98 -2.82
CA GLY A 181 15.34 9.38 -4.13
C GLY A 181 14.81 8.22 -5.00
N VAL A 182 14.75 7.00 -4.45
CA VAL A 182 14.17 5.84 -5.14
C VAL A 182 12.65 5.94 -5.13
N THR A 183 12.01 5.73 -6.29
CA THR A 183 10.55 5.58 -6.37
C THR A 183 10.17 4.19 -5.92
N ILE A 184 9.20 4.06 -5.03
CA ILE A 184 8.81 2.77 -4.46
C ILE A 184 7.37 2.46 -4.84
N ILE A 185 7.14 1.26 -5.36
CA ILE A 185 5.80 0.74 -5.60
C ILE A 185 5.66 -0.52 -4.75
N LEU A 186 4.69 -0.52 -3.86
CA LEU A 186 4.40 -1.69 -3.04
C LEU A 186 2.98 -2.19 -3.29
N THR A 187 2.82 -3.51 -3.24
CA THR A 187 1.49 -4.11 -3.16
C THR A 187 1.21 -4.53 -1.75
N THR A 188 -0.02 -4.37 -1.33
CA THR A 188 -0.49 -4.88 -0.05
C THR A 188 -1.99 -5.16 -0.10
N HIS A 189 -2.45 -6.00 0.78
CA HIS A 189 -3.86 -6.17 1.13
C HIS A 189 -4.15 -5.63 2.54
N TYR A 190 -3.12 -5.12 3.24
CA TYR A 190 -3.24 -4.46 4.53
C TYR A 190 -3.40 -2.96 4.33
N ILE A 191 -4.53 -2.46 4.76
CA ILE A 191 -4.91 -1.06 4.60
C ILE A 191 -4.01 -0.15 5.42
N GLU A 192 -3.70 -0.55 6.65
CA GLU A 192 -2.80 0.17 7.56
C GLU A 192 -1.40 0.43 6.94
N GLU A 193 -0.90 -0.51 6.13
CA GLU A 193 0.40 -0.33 5.46
C GLU A 193 0.36 0.75 4.40
N ALA A 194 -0.71 0.77 3.60
CA ALA A 194 -0.89 1.78 2.57
C ALA A 194 -1.04 3.17 3.20
N GLU A 195 -1.82 3.26 4.29
CA GLU A 195 -2.04 4.51 5.03
C GLU A 195 -0.76 5.06 5.65
N GLU A 196 0.03 4.19 6.31
CA GLU A 196 1.23 4.59 7.03
C GLU A 196 2.40 4.99 6.12
N MET A 197 2.52 4.38 4.93
CA MET A 197 3.71 4.54 4.11
C MET A 197 3.49 5.30 2.81
N ALA A 198 2.31 5.17 2.19
CA ALA A 198 2.12 5.64 0.83
C ALA A 198 1.82 7.13 0.74
N ASP A 199 2.41 7.79 -0.25
CA ASP A 199 2.01 9.14 -0.66
C ASP A 199 0.69 9.11 -1.43
N ARG A 200 0.55 8.09 -2.31
CA ARG A 200 -0.65 7.84 -3.12
C ARG A 200 -1.02 6.37 -3.09
N ILE A 201 -2.32 6.13 -3.14
CA ILE A 201 -2.89 4.79 -3.12
C ILE A 201 -3.68 4.57 -4.41
N GLY A 202 -3.43 3.43 -5.06
CA GLY A 202 -4.27 2.89 -6.12
C GLY A 202 -5.06 1.71 -5.60
N ILE A 203 -6.38 1.73 -5.75
CA ILE A 203 -7.25 0.60 -5.39
C ILE A 203 -7.50 -0.24 -6.63
N ILE A 204 -7.13 -1.52 -6.58
CA ILE A 204 -7.34 -2.47 -7.66
C ILE A 204 -8.27 -3.62 -7.22
N THR A 205 -9.22 -3.96 -8.06
CA THR A 205 -10.10 -5.13 -7.89
C THR A 205 -10.48 -5.71 -9.24
N LYS A 206 -10.62 -7.04 -9.33
CA LYS A 206 -11.01 -7.75 -10.57
C LYS A 206 -10.24 -7.27 -11.81
N GLY A 207 -8.94 -7.00 -11.64
CA GLY A 207 -8.06 -6.57 -12.74
C GLY A 207 -8.29 -5.14 -13.24
N GLN A 208 -8.98 -4.27 -12.48
CA GLN A 208 -9.21 -2.86 -12.82
C GLN A 208 -8.81 -1.95 -11.68
N ILE A 209 -8.24 -0.79 -12.00
CA ILE A 209 -8.01 0.28 -11.02
C ILE A 209 -9.30 1.06 -10.84
N LEU A 210 -9.79 1.09 -9.61
CA LEU A 210 -11.02 1.80 -9.25
C LEU A 210 -10.77 3.27 -8.97
N LEU A 211 -9.65 3.54 -8.28
CA LEU A 211 -9.30 4.87 -7.77
C LEU A 211 -7.79 4.99 -7.66
N VAL A 212 -7.27 6.19 -7.91
CA VAL A 212 -5.90 6.61 -7.57
C VAL A 212 -5.98 7.97 -6.92
N GLU A 213 -5.52 8.09 -5.68
CA GLU A 213 -5.63 9.34 -4.92
C GLU A 213 -4.41 9.55 -4.01
N GLU A 214 -4.12 10.80 -3.62
CA GLU A 214 -3.21 11.14 -2.52
C GLU A 214 -3.75 10.56 -1.21
N THR A 215 -2.93 9.88 -0.42
CA THR A 215 -3.35 9.27 0.85
C THR A 215 -4.01 10.30 1.77
N SER A 216 -3.40 11.47 1.91
CA SER A 216 -3.93 12.56 2.74
C SER A 216 -5.27 13.11 2.24
N GLN A 217 -5.51 13.13 0.91
CA GLN A 217 -6.78 13.59 0.35
C GLN A 217 -7.86 12.51 0.49
N LEU A 218 -7.47 11.25 0.31
CA LEU A 218 -8.36 10.12 0.51
C LEU A 218 -8.86 10.10 1.96
N MET A 219 -7.95 10.26 2.92
CA MET A 219 -8.30 10.34 4.34
C MET A 219 -9.17 11.57 4.67
N LYS A 220 -8.94 12.72 4.01
CA LYS A 220 -9.78 13.92 4.21
C LYS A 220 -11.17 13.78 3.58
N LYS A 221 -11.27 13.30 2.34
CA LYS A 221 -12.57 13.11 1.63
C LYS A 221 -13.50 12.16 2.40
N LEU A 222 -12.93 11.29 3.20
CA LEU A 222 -13.62 10.28 3.98
C LEU A 222 -13.53 10.55 5.47
N GLY A 223 -12.93 11.68 5.84
CA GLY A 223 -12.77 12.19 7.21
C GLY A 223 -14.10 12.53 7.90
N LYS A 224 -15.13 11.75 7.63
CA LYS A 224 -16.28 11.70 8.51
C LYS A 224 -15.81 11.05 9.79
N LYS A 225 -15.71 11.86 10.84
CA LYS A 225 -15.55 11.37 12.19
C LYS A 225 -16.91 10.98 12.73
N GLU A 226 -16.92 9.92 13.48
CA GLU A 226 -18.12 9.48 14.19
C GLU A 226 -17.90 9.67 15.68
N LEU A 227 -18.82 10.40 16.31
CA LEU A 227 -18.96 10.42 17.75
C LEU A 227 -19.95 9.34 18.13
N VAL A 228 -19.48 8.27 18.75
CA VAL A 228 -20.32 7.18 19.25
C VAL A 228 -20.59 7.39 20.72
N LEU A 229 -21.86 7.57 21.06
CA LEU A 229 -22.35 7.75 22.41
C LEU A 229 -23.00 6.45 22.89
N GLN A 230 -22.43 5.82 23.93
CA GLN A 230 -22.99 4.64 24.53
C GLN A 230 -24.12 5.03 25.49
N LEU A 231 -25.37 4.75 25.11
CA LEU A 231 -26.53 5.18 25.87
C LEU A 231 -26.70 4.38 27.16
N THR A 232 -27.23 5.05 28.19
CA THR A 232 -27.59 4.41 29.47
C THR A 232 -28.83 3.51 29.30
N SER A 233 -29.75 3.92 28.44
CA SER A 233 -30.98 3.16 28.09
C SER A 233 -31.13 3.15 26.56
N PRO A 234 -31.55 2.03 25.96
CA PRO A 234 -31.70 1.95 24.52
C PRO A 234 -32.81 2.85 24.01
N LEU A 235 -32.61 3.47 22.85
CA LEU A 235 -33.61 4.24 22.12
C LEU A 235 -34.20 3.39 21.01
N ASN A 236 -35.52 3.41 20.89
CA ASN A 236 -36.22 2.75 19.80
C ASN A 236 -36.23 3.59 18.51
N ALA A 237 -36.13 4.89 18.63
CA ALA A 237 -36.08 5.85 17.52
C ALA A 237 -35.38 7.15 17.96
N ILE A 238 -34.83 7.87 17.00
CA ILE A 238 -34.26 9.21 17.23
C ILE A 238 -35.41 10.20 17.42
N PRO A 239 -35.44 10.98 18.52
CA PRO A 239 -36.47 11.99 18.73
C PRO A 239 -36.54 12.99 17.58
N THR A 240 -37.74 13.42 17.21
CA THR A 240 -37.97 14.34 16.07
C THR A 240 -37.21 15.66 16.21
N ALA A 241 -36.96 16.11 17.44
CA ALA A 241 -36.13 17.30 17.72
C ALA A 241 -34.68 17.18 17.29
N LEU A 242 -34.15 15.95 17.15
CA LEU A 242 -32.79 15.63 16.79
C LEU A 242 -32.65 15.07 15.37
N SER A 243 -33.74 14.94 14.61
CA SER A 243 -33.78 14.31 13.29
C SER A 243 -33.01 15.08 12.19
N HIS A 244 -32.70 16.36 12.42
CA HIS A 244 -31.95 17.23 11.52
C HIS A 244 -30.40 17.14 11.72
N VAL A 245 -29.97 16.54 12.82
CA VAL A 245 -28.57 16.37 13.17
C VAL A 245 -28.16 14.97 12.70
N GLY A 246 -27.32 14.81 11.73
CA GLY A 246 -26.87 13.52 11.12
C GLY A 246 -26.60 12.37 12.10
N LEU A 247 -27.64 11.96 12.83
CA LEU A 247 -27.63 10.94 13.86
C LEU A 247 -28.16 9.61 13.32
N SER A 248 -27.58 8.51 13.77
CA SER A 248 -28.05 7.16 13.53
C SER A 248 -28.03 6.33 14.81
N LEU A 249 -28.89 5.31 14.90
CA LEU A 249 -28.88 4.35 16.01
C LEU A 249 -28.13 3.11 15.59
N ALA A 250 -27.25 2.62 16.46
CA ALA A 250 -26.49 1.39 16.29
C ALA A 250 -26.68 0.45 17.49
N SER A 251 -26.18 -0.78 17.37
CA SER A 251 -26.20 -1.77 18.47
C SER A 251 -27.58 -1.98 19.09
N GLY A 252 -28.64 -2.03 18.26
CA GLY A 252 -30.02 -2.23 18.75
C GLY A 252 -30.52 -1.07 19.59
N GLY A 253 -30.09 0.16 19.32
CA GLY A 253 -30.51 1.36 20.04
C GLY A 253 -29.66 1.66 21.28
N HIS A 254 -28.62 0.87 21.57
CA HIS A 254 -27.71 1.11 22.69
C HIS A 254 -26.60 2.12 22.37
N GLU A 255 -26.36 2.41 21.10
CA GLU A 255 -25.40 3.41 20.65
C GLU A 255 -26.07 4.45 19.76
N LEU A 256 -25.74 5.71 20.00
CA LEU A 256 -26.11 6.84 19.15
C LEU A 256 -24.85 7.32 18.43
N VAL A 257 -24.86 7.32 17.11
CA VAL A 257 -23.71 7.69 16.28
C VAL A 257 -24.01 9.02 15.59
N TYR A 258 -23.14 9.98 15.81
CA TYR A 258 -23.12 11.28 15.15
C TYR A 258 -21.99 11.34 14.16
N THR A 259 -22.30 11.45 12.87
CA THR A 259 -21.31 11.59 11.82
C THR A 259 -21.10 13.07 11.51
N TYR A 260 -19.86 13.55 11.63
CA TYR A 260 -19.50 14.95 11.38
C TYR A 260 -18.25 15.05 10.50
N ASP A 261 -18.11 16.19 9.80
CA ASP A 261 -16.92 16.49 9.02
C ASP A 261 -15.89 17.17 9.92
N ALA A 262 -14.75 16.49 10.15
CA ALA A 262 -13.67 16.99 10.99
C ALA A 262 -12.87 18.16 10.34
N THR A 263 -13.17 18.51 9.09
CA THR A 263 -12.52 19.66 8.41
C THR A 263 -13.23 20.97 8.67
N ASN A 264 -14.43 20.94 9.26
CA ASN A 264 -15.17 22.13 9.63
C ASN A 264 -14.75 22.62 11.03
N ASP A 265 -14.53 23.93 11.18
CA ASP A 265 -14.18 24.55 12.49
C ASP A 265 -15.34 24.41 13.50
N ASP A 266 -16.57 24.34 13.03
CA ASP A 266 -17.76 24.08 13.86
C ASP A 266 -18.28 22.66 13.60
N ILE A 267 -17.86 21.74 14.46
CA ILE A 267 -18.22 20.31 14.39
C ILE A 267 -19.55 19.98 15.07
N GLY A 268 -20.26 20.99 15.65
CA GLY A 268 -21.57 20.82 16.24
C GLY A 268 -21.66 19.90 17.46
N ILE A 269 -20.54 19.36 17.97
CA ILE A 269 -20.57 18.41 19.11
C ILE A 269 -21.11 19.06 20.36
N THR A 270 -20.72 20.29 20.67
CA THR A 270 -21.18 21.01 21.88
C THR A 270 -22.70 21.24 21.82
N GLU A 271 -23.19 21.61 20.64
CA GLU A 271 -24.62 21.80 20.42
C GLU A 271 -25.38 20.47 20.53
N LEU A 272 -24.85 19.40 19.92
CA LEU A 272 -25.43 18.06 20.04
C LEU A 272 -25.54 17.61 21.50
N LEU A 273 -24.47 17.73 22.28
CA LEU A 273 -24.47 17.33 23.69
C LEU A 273 -25.49 18.13 24.51
N THR A 274 -25.65 19.42 24.19
CA THR A 274 -26.66 20.28 24.81
C THR A 274 -28.09 19.83 24.46
N GLN A 275 -28.33 19.52 23.20
CA GLN A 275 -29.65 19.04 22.71
C GLN A 275 -29.99 17.65 23.28
N LEU A 276 -29.01 16.75 23.42
CA LEU A 276 -29.20 15.45 24.09
C LEU A 276 -29.62 15.64 25.56
N GLY A 277 -28.96 16.57 26.27
CA GLY A 277 -29.36 16.92 27.65
C GLY A 277 -30.78 17.44 27.73
N GLN A 278 -31.19 18.31 26.81
CA GLN A 278 -32.56 18.84 26.74
C GLN A 278 -33.61 17.74 26.40
N ALA A 279 -33.20 16.76 25.58
CA ALA A 279 -34.02 15.61 25.25
C ALA A 279 -34.04 14.51 26.34
N ASN A 280 -33.34 14.73 27.47
CA ASN A 280 -33.18 13.78 28.57
C ASN A 280 -32.57 12.45 28.15
N ILE A 281 -31.67 12.47 27.15
CA ILE A 281 -30.93 11.32 26.65
C ILE A 281 -29.59 11.26 27.37
N HIS A 282 -29.38 10.22 28.18
CA HIS A 282 -28.17 10.03 28.97
C HIS A 282 -27.26 8.98 28.34
N PHE A 283 -25.97 9.24 28.34
CA PHE A 283 -24.95 8.31 27.89
C PHE A 283 -23.94 8.06 29.02
N LYS A 284 -23.33 6.88 29.03
CA LYS A 284 -22.35 6.47 30.05
C LYS A 284 -20.92 6.53 29.55
N ASP A 285 -20.73 6.57 28.24
CA ASP A 285 -19.42 6.65 27.60
C ASP A 285 -19.55 7.34 26.25
N LEU A 286 -18.45 7.97 25.80
CA LEU A 286 -18.33 8.54 24.45
C LEU A 286 -16.96 8.23 23.89
N ARG A 287 -16.93 7.88 22.61
CA ARG A 287 -15.70 7.66 21.84
C ARG A 287 -15.82 8.33 20.49
N THR A 288 -14.69 8.77 19.94
CA THR A 288 -14.59 9.20 18.54
C THR A 288 -13.92 8.12 17.74
N THR A 289 -14.50 7.77 16.59
CA THR A 289 -13.91 6.90 15.60
C THR A 289 -13.68 7.70 14.32
N GLU A 290 -12.55 7.46 13.67
CA GLU A 290 -12.26 8.02 12.35
C GLU A 290 -12.59 6.95 11.32
N SER A 291 -13.16 7.35 10.18
CA SER A 291 -13.34 6.43 9.06
C SER A 291 -11.97 5.93 8.62
N SER A 292 -11.81 4.62 8.61
CA SER A 292 -10.58 3.99 8.16
C SER A 292 -10.57 3.82 6.64
N LEU A 293 -9.38 3.67 6.04
CA LEU A 293 -9.28 3.23 4.64
C LEU A 293 -10.03 1.91 4.38
N GLU A 294 -10.27 1.11 5.42
CA GLU A 294 -11.03 -0.14 5.35
C GLU A 294 -12.50 0.12 5.04
N ASP A 295 -13.12 1.10 5.68
CA ASP A 295 -14.51 1.52 5.42
C ASP A 295 -14.67 2.03 3.99
N ILE A 296 -13.65 2.75 3.51
CA ILE A 296 -13.56 3.23 2.14
C ILE A 296 -13.49 2.08 1.14
N PHE A 297 -12.58 1.16 1.39
CA PHE A 297 -12.37 0.01 0.54
C PHE A 297 -13.66 -0.81 0.43
N VAL A 298 -14.32 -1.05 1.56
CA VAL A 298 -15.62 -1.75 1.60
C VAL A 298 -16.68 -0.98 0.81
N SER A 299 -16.80 0.34 1.00
CA SER A 299 -17.80 1.16 0.30
C SER A 299 -17.61 1.17 -1.22
N LEU A 300 -16.35 1.32 -1.68
CA LEU A 300 -16.01 1.33 -3.11
C LEU A 300 -16.16 -0.04 -3.78
N THR A 301 -15.95 -1.11 -3.03
CA THR A 301 -16.08 -2.48 -3.56
C THR A 301 -17.52 -2.98 -3.52
N SER A 302 -18.33 -2.51 -2.57
CA SER A 302 -19.76 -2.88 -2.42
C SER A 302 -20.66 -2.16 -3.43
N SER A 303 -20.39 -0.88 -3.75
CA SER A 303 -21.20 -0.06 -4.66
C SER A 303 -21.09 -0.45 -6.15
N LYS A 304 -20.22 -1.39 -6.53
CA LYS A 304 -20.09 -1.92 -7.90
C LYS A 304 -20.57 -3.37 -8.07
N VAL A 305 -21.35 -3.88 -7.13
CA VAL A 305 -21.93 -5.24 -7.19
C VAL A 305 -23.41 -5.21 -7.64
N GLU A 306 -23.95 -4.04 -8.02
CA GLU A 306 -25.25 -3.92 -8.69
C GLU A 306 -25.10 -3.87 -10.23
#